data_886267e9fa5dcd10847bbf571a5133ec
#
_entry.id   886267e9fa5dcd10847bbf571a5133ec
#
_cell.length_a   1.000
_cell.length_b   1.000
_cell.length_c   1.000
_cell.angle_alpha   90.00
_cell.angle_beta   90.00
_cell.angle_gamma   90.00
#
_symmetry.space_group_name_H-M   'P 1'
#
loop_
_entity.id
_entity.type
_entity.pdbx_description
1 polymer ?
#
loop_
_entity_poly.entity_id
_entity_poly.type
_entity_poly.pdbx_seq_one_letter_code
_entity_poly.pdbx_strand_id
1 'polypeptide(L)'
;MDTPFKPQQVQRQGIRSITPAEIERARAEGKRWKLVCSARRSAEGITGQVAPEMVAIDSPLYGVEGTTSVVQFETDVLGLLSVVETDPGKETTAYALLADFINAVR
;
A
#
# COMPACT_ATOMS: atom_id res chain seq x y z
N MET A 1 0.06 -16.41 0.16
CA MET A 1 -0.42 -16.94 1.44
C MET A 1 -1.44 -18.04 1.17
N ASP A 2 -1.28 -19.16 1.80
CA ASP A 2 -2.15 -20.33 1.58
C ASP A 2 -3.47 -20.26 2.36
N THR A 3 -3.63 -19.25 3.19
CA THR A 3 -4.85 -19.06 3.98
C THR A 3 -5.88 -18.29 3.18
N PRO A 4 -7.13 -18.79 3.04
CA PRO A 4 -8.20 -18.08 2.35
C PRO A 4 -8.48 -16.73 3.00
N PHE A 5 -8.54 -15.68 2.18
CA PHE A 5 -8.84 -14.34 2.64
C PHE A 5 -9.76 -13.65 1.63
N LYS A 6 -10.93 -13.23 2.08
CA LYS A 6 -11.96 -12.66 1.21
C LYS A 6 -12.02 -11.14 1.33
N PRO A 7 -12.32 -10.42 0.24
CA PRO A 7 -12.47 -8.96 0.29
C PRO A 7 -13.43 -8.45 1.37
N GLN A 8 -14.47 -9.22 1.70
CA GLN A 8 -15.44 -8.85 2.71
C GLN A 8 -14.86 -8.83 4.13
N GLN A 9 -13.71 -9.47 4.35
CA GLN A 9 -13.01 -9.49 5.65
C GLN A 9 -12.10 -8.29 5.86
N VAL A 10 -11.98 -7.42 4.84
CA VAL A 10 -11.15 -6.22 4.90
C VAL A 10 -11.94 -5.06 5.50
N GLN A 11 -11.40 -4.45 6.54
CA GLN A 11 -11.92 -3.20 7.09
C GLN A 11 -11.52 -2.06 6.15
N ARG A 12 -12.47 -1.19 5.82
CA ARG A 12 -12.27 -0.13 4.84
C ARG A 12 -12.73 1.21 5.35
N GLN A 13 -11.86 2.19 5.20
CA GLN A 13 -12.16 3.59 5.42
C GLN A 13 -11.61 4.39 4.25
N GLY A 14 -12.48 5.14 3.55
CA GLY A 14 -12.09 5.98 2.45
C GLY A 14 -11.56 7.35 2.90
N ILE A 15 -11.19 8.18 1.95
CA ILE A 15 -10.59 9.50 2.19
C ILE A 15 -11.61 10.63 2.32
N ARG A 16 -12.91 10.34 2.18
CA ARG A 16 -13.97 11.36 2.16
C ARG A 16 -14.08 12.18 3.44
N SER A 17 -13.65 11.61 4.57
CA SER A 17 -13.69 12.29 5.87
C SER A 17 -12.50 13.24 6.07
N ILE A 18 -11.49 13.20 5.20
CA ILE A 18 -10.31 14.05 5.32
C ILE A 18 -10.61 15.41 4.71
N THR A 19 -10.52 16.44 5.51
CA THR A 19 -10.77 17.83 5.11
C THR A 19 -9.48 18.53 4.68
N PRO A 20 -9.57 19.62 3.88
CA PRO A 20 -8.40 20.44 3.58
C PRO A 20 -7.67 20.95 4.82
N ALA A 21 -8.40 21.24 5.90
CA ALA A 21 -7.80 21.68 7.17
C ALA A 21 -6.92 20.59 7.79
N GLU A 22 -7.34 19.33 7.71
CA GLU A 22 -6.55 18.19 8.21
C GLU A 22 -5.30 17.97 7.38
N ILE A 23 -5.38 18.20 6.07
CA ILE A 23 -4.22 18.11 5.17
C ILE A 23 -3.19 19.19 5.53
N GLU A 24 -3.63 20.43 5.74
CA GLU A 24 -2.74 21.52 6.15
C GLU A 24 -2.12 21.29 7.52
N ARG A 25 -2.89 20.73 8.46
CA ARG A 25 -2.37 20.35 9.78
C ARG A 25 -1.29 19.29 9.68
N ALA A 26 -1.51 18.26 8.87
CA ALA A 26 -0.52 17.22 8.63
C ALA A 26 0.76 17.80 8.02
N ARG A 27 0.61 18.68 7.04
CA ARG A 27 1.74 19.36 6.41
C ARG A 27 2.55 20.18 7.42
N ALA A 28 1.87 20.92 8.31
CA ALA A 28 2.52 21.69 9.36
C ALA A 28 3.31 20.81 10.34
N GLU A 29 2.87 19.57 10.56
CA GLU A 29 3.55 18.59 11.40
C GLU A 29 4.62 17.78 10.65
N GLY A 30 4.89 18.08 9.38
CA GLY A 30 5.82 17.32 8.56
C GLY A 30 5.32 15.93 8.17
N LYS A 31 4.01 15.77 8.05
CA LYS A 31 3.36 14.50 7.72
C LYS A 31 2.51 14.61 6.45
N ARG A 32 2.18 13.47 5.88
CA ARG A 32 1.27 13.37 4.74
C ARG A 32 0.21 12.31 4.98
N TRP A 33 -1.00 12.58 4.52
CA TRP A 33 -2.05 11.57 4.46
C TRP A 33 -1.81 10.64 3.28
N LYS A 34 -1.83 9.33 3.53
CA LYS A 34 -1.74 8.29 2.50
C LYS A 34 -2.84 7.27 2.74
N LEU A 35 -3.45 6.77 1.65
CA LEU A 35 -4.34 5.63 1.74
C LEU A 35 -3.47 4.37 1.75
N VAL A 36 -3.50 3.65 2.87
CA VAL A 36 -2.63 2.50 3.10
C VAL A 36 -3.45 1.23 3.16
N CYS A 37 -3.04 0.24 2.38
CA CYS A 37 -3.56 -1.12 2.45
C CYS A 37 -2.60 -1.95 3.28
N SER A 38 -3.09 -2.65 4.28
CA SER A 38 -2.27 -3.51 5.12
C SER A 38 -2.93 -4.86 5.36
N ALA A 39 -2.11 -5.88 5.51
CA ALA A 39 -2.54 -7.20 5.92
C ALA A 39 -1.59 -7.72 6.99
N ARG A 40 -2.15 -8.32 8.01
CA ARG A 40 -1.38 -8.87 9.13
C ARG A 40 -1.79 -10.31 9.38
N ARG A 41 -0.80 -11.15 9.55
CA ARG A 41 -0.99 -12.55 9.95
C ARG A 41 -0.78 -12.68 11.46
N SER A 42 -1.72 -13.34 12.12
CA SER A 42 -1.63 -13.65 13.55
C SER A 42 -2.04 -15.10 13.79
N ALA A 43 -1.95 -15.55 15.04
CA ALA A 43 -2.43 -16.88 15.42
C ALA A 43 -3.94 -17.07 15.15
N GLU A 44 -4.70 -15.98 15.13
CA GLU A 44 -6.15 -16.00 14.89
C GLU A 44 -6.53 -15.97 13.40
N GLY A 45 -5.53 -15.81 12.50
CA GLY A 45 -5.74 -15.73 11.07
C GLY A 45 -5.17 -14.47 10.44
N ILE A 46 -5.75 -14.06 9.31
CA ILE A 46 -5.32 -12.88 8.57
C ILE A 46 -6.35 -11.78 8.73
N THR A 47 -5.88 -10.59 9.06
CA THR A 47 -6.69 -9.36 9.06
C THR A 47 -6.18 -8.41 7.99
N GLY A 48 -7.10 -7.70 7.36
CA GLY A 48 -6.77 -6.69 6.35
C GLY A 48 -7.48 -5.39 6.62
N GLN A 49 -6.83 -4.29 6.24
CA GLN A 49 -7.36 -2.95 6.41
C GLN A 49 -6.97 -2.06 5.24
N VAL A 50 -7.89 -1.21 4.82
CA VAL A 50 -7.63 -0.09 3.92
C VAL A 50 -8.08 1.16 4.64
N ALA A 51 -7.16 2.05 4.95
CA ALA A 51 -7.48 3.27 5.69
C ALA A 51 -6.48 4.39 5.37
N PRO A 52 -6.91 5.66 5.47
CA PRO A 52 -5.98 6.78 5.44
C PRO A 52 -5.14 6.80 6.72
N GLU A 53 -3.85 7.01 6.54
CA GLU A 53 -2.87 7.11 7.63
C GLU A 53 -1.99 8.34 7.45
N MET A 54 -1.67 9.01 8.55
CA MET A 54 -0.66 10.07 8.54
C MET A 54 0.72 9.45 8.62
N VAL A 55 1.54 9.66 7.59
CA VAL A 55 2.91 9.15 7.54
C VAL A 55 3.92 10.27 7.72
N ALA A 56 4.93 10.00 8.54
CA ALA A 56 6.00 10.93 8.82
C ALA A 56 7.06 10.91 7.72
N ILE A 57 7.88 11.96 7.68
CA ILE A 57 8.90 12.16 6.65
C ILE A 57 9.94 11.04 6.60
N ASP A 58 10.18 10.38 7.71
CA ASP A 58 11.12 9.25 7.81
C ASP A 58 10.53 7.92 7.33
N SER A 59 9.23 7.87 7.05
CA SER A 59 8.58 6.68 6.50
C SER A 59 8.86 6.53 5.01
N PRO A 60 9.17 5.31 4.52
CA PRO A 60 9.27 5.04 3.09
C PRO A 60 7.99 5.38 2.31
N LEU A 61 6.84 5.38 2.97
CA LEU A 61 5.56 5.73 2.36
C LEU A 61 5.42 7.22 2.08
N TYR A 62 6.15 8.08 2.77
CA TYR A 62 6.02 9.52 2.67
C TYR A 62 6.27 10.06 1.27
N GLY A 63 7.31 9.56 0.60
CA GLY A 63 7.72 10.00 -0.73
C GLY A 63 6.99 9.32 -1.90
N VAL A 64 6.02 8.47 -1.63
CA VAL A 64 5.27 7.76 -2.68
C VAL A 64 4.25 8.71 -3.30
N GLU A 65 4.48 9.12 -4.55
CA GLU A 65 3.66 10.09 -5.28
C GLU A 65 3.48 9.65 -6.73
N GLY A 66 2.46 10.21 -7.39
CA GLY A 66 2.16 9.93 -8.79
C GLY A 66 1.87 8.45 -9.01
N THR A 67 2.58 7.84 -9.93
CA THR A 67 2.46 6.41 -10.26
C THR A 67 3.38 5.52 -9.44
N THR A 68 4.29 6.10 -8.65
CA THR A 68 5.19 5.35 -7.77
C THR A 68 4.40 4.53 -6.76
N SER A 69 4.80 3.30 -6.54
CA SER A 69 4.21 2.42 -5.55
C SER A 69 5.28 1.80 -4.66
N VAL A 70 4.87 1.40 -3.46
CA VAL A 70 5.73 0.70 -2.51
C VAL A 70 4.96 -0.42 -1.83
N VAL A 71 5.61 -1.56 -1.68
CA VAL A 71 5.13 -2.65 -0.85
C VAL A 71 6.15 -2.90 0.26
N GLN A 72 5.69 -2.94 1.50
CA GLN A 72 6.52 -3.22 2.65
C GLN A 72 6.16 -4.58 3.23
N PHE A 73 7.19 -5.34 3.56
CA PHE A 73 7.06 -6.62 4.26
C PHE A 73 7.79 -6.51 5.60
N GLU A 74 7.07 -6.70 6.67
CA GLU A 74 7.67 -6.87 7.99
C GLU A 74 7.91 -8.36 8.22
N THR A 75 9.18 -8.75 8.29
CA THR A 75 9.58 -10.14 8.39
C THR A 75 10.33 -10.39 9.70
N ASP A 76 10.33 -11.65 10.14
CA ASP A 76 11.02 -12.07 11.35
C ASP A 76 12.55 -12.07 11.21
N VAL A 77 13.06 -12.35 10.01
CA VAL A 77 14.50 -12.46 9.76
C VAL A 77 15.10 -11.20 9.17
N LEU A 78 14.45 -10.62 8.14
CA LEU A 78 14.96 -9.46 7.42
C LEU A 78 14.50 -8.12 8.02
N GLY A 79 13.57 -8.15 8.99
CA GLY A 79 12.95 -6.95 9.48
C GLY A 79 12.04 -6.31 8.43
N LEU A 80 12.09 -4.99 8.30
CA LEU A 80 11.29 -4.26 7.33
C LEU A 80 11.98 -4.25 5.96
N LEU A 81 11.37 -4.91 4.99
CA LEU A 81 11.80 -4.94 3.61
C LEU A 81 10.84 -4.12 2.75
N SER A 82 11.35 -3.17 1.97
CA SER A 82 10.54 -2.35 1.09
C SER A 82 10.94 -2.58 -0.37
N VAL A 83 9.94 -2.76 -1.23
CA VAL A 83 10.10 -2.84 -2.67
C VAL A 83 9.40 -1.65 -3.28
N VAL A 84 10.13 -0.85 -4.06
CA VAL A 84 9.63 0.39 -4.64
C VAL A 84 9.68 0.30 -6.16
N GLU A 85 8.56 0.61 -6.80
CA GLU A 85 8.49 0.84 -8.24
C GLU A 85 8.37 2.34 -8.45
N THR A 86 9.45 2.94 -8.95
CA THR A 86 9.55 4.38 -9.08
C THR A 86 9.03 4.85 -10.44
N ASP A 87 7.99 5.67 -10.40
CA ASP A 87 7.43 6.41 -11.53
C ASP A 87 7.23 5.54 -12.79
N PRO A 88 6.55 4.38 -12.68
CA PRO A 88 6.33 3.50 -13.83
C PRO A 88 5.46 4.17 -14.89
N GLY A 89 5.83 3.96 -16.16
CA GLY A 89 5.06 4.42 -17.31
C GLY A 89 4.00 3.40 -17.73
N LYS A 90 3.29 3.73 -18.79
CA LYS A 90 2.23 2.86 -19.37
C LYS A 90 2.78 1.53 -19.84
N GLU A 91 4.00 1.53 -20.33
CA GLU A 91 4.69 0.34 -20.85
C GLU A 91 4.89 -0.72 -19.79
N THR A 92 5.14 -0.32 -18.55
CA THR A 92 5.31 -1.24 -17.42
C THR A 92 4.02 -2.03 -17.15
N THR A 93 2.88 -1.34 -17.16
CA THR A 93 1.57 -1.99 -16.99
C THR A 93 1.24 -2.90 -18.17
N ALA A 94 1.49 -2.44 -19.39
CA ALA A 94 1.28 -3.23 -20.60
C ALA A 94 2.13 -4.49 -20.61
N TYR A 95 3.38 -4.39 -20.18
CA TYR A 95 4.29 -5.55 -20.05
C TYR A 95 3.74 -6.58 -19.06
N ALA A 96 3.30 -6.12 -17.89
CA ALA A 96 2.76 -7.01 -16.86
C ALA A 96 1.52 -7.76 -17.35
N LEU A 97 0.60 -7.06 -18.02
CA LEU A 97 -0.59 -7.69 -18.61
C LEU A 97 -0.23 -8.73 -19.67
N LEU A 98 0.73 -8.41 -20.54
CA LEU A 98 1.19 -9.34 -21.57
C LEU A 98 1.84 -10.57 -20.95
N ALA A 99 2.68 -10.38 -19.93
CA ALA A 99 3.35 -11.48 -19.24
C ALA A 99 2.33 -12.41 -18.57
N ASP A 100 1.33 -11.86 -17.91
CA ASP A 100 0.26 -12.62 -17.28
C ASP A 100 -0.57 -13.40 -18.32
N PHE A 101 -0.88 -12.78 -19.44
CA PHE A 101 -1.58 -13.46 -20.55
C PHE A 101 -0.79 -14.63 -21.08
N ILE A 102 0.50 -14.45 -21.36
CA ILE A 102 1.39 -15.52 -21.86
C ILE A 102 1.44 -16.67 -20.85
N ASN A 103 1.55 -16.37 -19.56
CA ASN A 103 1.59 -17.39 -18.52
C ASN A 103 0.27 -18.14 -18.39
N ALA A 104 -0.85 -17.46 -18.60
CA ALA A 104 -2.18 -18.07 -18.51
C ALA A 104 -2.47 -19.05 -19.66
N VAL A 105 -1.90 -18.82 -20.86
CA VAL A 105 -2.16 -19.63 -22.06
C VAL A 105 -1.06 -20.65 -22.37
N ARG A 106 -0.07 -20.74 -21.54
CA ARG A 106 1.04 -21.69 -21.66
C ARG A 106 0.61 -23.12 -21.51
#